data_ab6a23fd516b9a07b5ec240de44e769a
#
_entry.id   ab6a23fd516b9a07b5ec240de44e769a
#
_cell.length_a   1.000
_cell.length_b   1.000
_cell.length_c   1.000
_cell.angle_alpha   90.00
_cell.angle_beta   90.00
_cell.angle_gamma   90.00
#
_symmetry.space_group_name_H-M   'P 1'
#
loop_
_entity.id
_entity.type
_entity.pdbx_description
1 polymer ?
#
loop_
_entity_poly.entity_id
_entity_poly.type
_entity_poly.pdbx_seq_one_letter_code
_entity_poly.pdbx_strand_id
1 'polypeptide(L)'
;MSITIQNLNKHFGNFHALKNINLNVPTGKLVSLLGPSGCGKTTLLRIIAGLENADGGNILFDGQDVTAKHVRERKVGFVFQHYALFRHMNVFDNVAFGLTVLPKSERPSKEQIRAKVEELLKLVQLSHLAKSYPHQLSGGQRQRIALARALAVEPKLLLLDEPFGALDAKVRKELRTWLRDIHHNLGVTSILVTHDQEEALEVSDEIVVMNHGKIEQTGSAEAIYRKPENAFVTEFLGETDAFEGRIEKGIWHYNGFAWKLDAQYKWQEQTATGYIRPHEWQIAAEHETPMIRAEIEKIHAVGALTHVLVKHGKQDVHITLAGSDASRLDLSAGRELALVPKQIYVFSQNELIEYSI
;
A
#
# COMPACT_ATOMS: atom_id res chain seq x y z
N MET A 1 -17.78 8.12 8.86
CA MET A 1 -18.30 6.76 9.18
C MET A 1 -17.11 5.87 9.51
N SER A 2 -17.05 5.31 10.72
CA SER A 2 -16.03 4.32 11.08
C SER A 2 -16.44 2.92 10.63
N ILE A 3 -15.44 2.04 10.43
CA ILE A 3 -15.67 0.63 10.09
C ILE A 3 -14.92 -0.21 11.10
N THR A 4 -15.59 -1.18 11.70
CA THR A 4 -14.95 -2.18 12.56
C THR A 4 -15.25 -3.57 12.02
N ILE A 5 -14.22 -4.35 11.77
CA ILE A 5 -14.30 -5.73 11.29
C ILE A 5 -13.80 -6.63 12.42
N GLN A 6 -14.56 -7.67 12.74
CA GLN A 6 -14.27 -8.56 13.86
C GLN A 6 -14.30 -10.02 13.40
N ASN A 7 -13.18 -10.71 13.56
CA ASN A 7 -12.99 -12.14 13.32
C ASN A 7 -13.53 -12.60 11.95
N LEU A 8 -13.36 -11.78 10.92
CA LEU A 8 -13.92 -12.03 9.60
C LEU A 8 -13.20 -13.20 8.91
N ASN A 9 -13.98 -14.15 8.44
CA ASN A 9 -13.48 -15.33 7.75
C ASN A 9 -14.19 -15.51 6.41
N LYS A 10 -13.43 -15.98 5.39
CA LYS A 10 -13.97 -16.31 4.07
C LYS A 10 -13.26 -17.49 3.44
N HIS A 11 -14.04 -18.43 2.94
CA HIS A 11 -13.56 -19.57 2.16
C HIS A 11 -14.15 -19.58 0.75
N PHE A 12 -13.39 -20.06 -0.20
CA PHE A 12 -13.84 -20.43 -1.54
C PHE A 12 -13.50 -21.90 -1.77
N GLY A 13 -14.48 -22.78 -1.56
CA GLY A 13 -14.23 -24.21 -1.50
C GLY A 13 -13.21 -24.54 -0.37
N ASN A 14 -12.09 -25.15 -0.75
CA ASN A 14 -11.02 -25.49 0.21
C ASN A 14 -10.02 -24.33 0.45
N PHE A 15 -10.14 -23.24 -0.28
CA PHE A 15 -9.22 -22.10 -0.14
C PHE A 15 -9.71 -21.12 0.93
N HIS A 16 -8.93 -20.95 2.00
CA HIS A 16 -9.21 -19.99 3.08
C HIS A 16 -8.66 -18.60 2.69
N ALA A 17 -9.50 -17.79 2.09
CA ALA A 17 -9.12 -16.49 1.52
C ALA A 17 -8.92 -15.39 2.57
N LEU A 18 -9.72 -15.38 3.64
CA LEU A 18 -9.58 -14.45 4.76
C LEU A 18 -9.62 -15.22 6.08
N LYS A 19 -8.64 -14.98 6.94
CA LYS A 19 -8.36 -15.76 8.15
C LYS A 19 -8.41 -14.86 9.37
N ASN A 20 -9.54 -14.83 10.05
CA ASN A 20 -9.72 -14.08 11.30
C ASN A 20 -9.31 -12.61 11.21
N ILE A 21 -9.79 -11.91 10.15
CA ILE A 21 -9.47 -10.50 9.94
C ILE A 21 -10.13 -9.64 11.00
N ASN A 22 -9.30 -8.85 11.69
CA ASN A 22 -9.71 -7.80 12.62
C ASN A 22 -9.13 -6.48 12.14
N LEU A 23 -9.99 -5.49 11.87
CA LEU A 23 -9.57 -4.19 11.32
C LEU A 23 -10.48 -3.08 11.82
N ASN A 24 -9.89 -1.96 12.18
CA ASN A 24 -10.60 -0.72 12.48
C ASN A 24 -10.19 0.37 11.47
N VAL A 25 -11.18 0.97 10.80
CA VAL A 25 -10.97 2.09 9.87
C VAL A 25 -11.61 3.33 10.50
N PRO A 26 -10.81 4.33 10.94
CA PRO A 26 -11.34 5.52 11.55
C PRO A 26 -12.12 6.40 10.57
N THR A 27 -13.07 7.19 11.11
CA THR A 27 -13.87 8.14 10.31
C THR A 27 -12.97 9.14 9.58
N GLY A 28 -13.25 9.36 8.30
CA GLY A 28 -12.56 10.37 7.48
C GLY A 28 -11.13 10.00 7.07
N LYS A 29 -10.65 8.80 7.39
CA LYS A 29 -9.32 8.32 7.00
C LYS A 29 -9.36 7.59 5.66
N LEU A 30 -8.26 7.71 4.93
CA LEU A 30 -7.96 6.87 3.78
C LEU A 30 -7.02 5.75 4.22
N VAL A 31 -7.54 4.52 4.20
CA VAL A 31 -6.79 3.32 4.60
C VAL A 31 -6.49 2.48 3.36
N SER A 32 -5.23 2.15 3.12
CA SER A 32 -4.84 1.23 2.04
C SER A 32 -4.73 -0.21 2.53
N LEU A 33 -5.34 -1.13 1.79
CA LEU A 33 -5.07 -2.56 1.89
C LEU A 33 -3.95 -2.88 0.89
N LEU A 34 -2.77 -3.18 1.39
CA LEU A 34 -1.55 -3.41 0.63
C LEU A 34 -1.10 -4.87 0.78
N GLY A 35 -0.59 -5.49 -0.27
CA GLY A 35 -0.07 -6.86 -0.21
C GLY A 35 0.03 -7.52 -1.57
N PRO A 36 0.64 -8.72 -1.68
CA PRO A 36 0.80 -9.43 -2.92
C PRO A 36 -0.55 -9.83 -3.55
N SER A 37 -0.53 -10.15 -4.85
CA SER A 37 -1.73 -10.66 -5.54
C SER A 37 -2.24 -11.94 -4.88
N GLY A 38 -3.57 -12.04 -4.74
CA GLY A 38 -4.20 -13.22 -4.16
C GLY A 38 -4.21 -13.27 -2.61
N CYS A 39 -3.68 -12.27 -1.89
CA CYS A 39 -3.69 -12.27 -0.42
C CYS A 39 -5.03 -11.94 0.24
N GLY A 40 -6.10 -11.66 -0.54
CA GLY A 40 -7.45 -11.46 -0.01
C GLY A 40 -7.97 -10.01 -0.01
N LYS A 41 -7.21 -9.00 -0.44
CA LYS A 41 -7.59 -7.56 -0.41
C LYS A 41 -8.92 -7.26 -1.10
N THR A 42 -9.05 -7.63 -2.38
CA THR A 42 -10.30 -7.43 -3.15
C THR A 42 -11.46 -8.21 -2.56
N THR A 43 -11.22 -9.41 -2.01
CA THR A 43 -12.24 -10.19 -1.31
C THR A 43 -12.75 -9.43 -0.07
N LEU A 44 -11.83 -8.91 0.75
CA LEU A 44 -12.19 -8.10 1.92
C LEU A 44 -12.97 -6.85 1.51
N LEU A 45 -12.51 -6.13 0.49
CA LEU A 45 -13.18 -4.94 -0.03
C LEU A 45 -14.62 -5.26 -0.50
N ARG A 46 -14.82 -6.36 -1.24
CA ARG A 46 -16.14 -6.80 -1.71
C ARG A 46 -17.06 -7.21 -0.57
N ILE A 47 -16.55 -7.84 0.47
CA ILE A 47 -17.34 -8.19 1.66
C ILE A 47 -17.75 -6.92 2.41
N ILE A 48 -16.88 -5.93 2.57
CA ILE A 48 -17.21 -4.62 3.15
C ILE A 48 -18.30 -3.92 2.33
N ALA A 49 -18.25 -4.01 1.00
CA ALA A 49 -19.27 -3.45 0.11
C ALA A 49 -20.61 -4.19 0.17
N GLY A 50 -20.66 -5.43 0.65
CA GLY A 50 -21.84 -6.31 0.57
C GLY A 50 -22.05 -6.92 -0.82
N LEU A 51 -20.97 -6.99 -1.62
CA LEU A 51 -20.92 -7.67 -2.93
C LEU A 51 -20.54 -9.14 -2.80
N GLU A 52 -20.00 -9.52 -1.66
CA GLU A 52 -19.61 -10.88 -1.28
C GLU A 52 -20.00 -11.12 0.17
N ASN A 53 -20.35 -12.35 0.54
CA ASN A 53 -20.71 -12.72 1.90
C ASN A 53 -19.50 -13.27 2.67
N ALA A 54 -19.36 -12.90 3.93
CA ALA A 54 -18.44 -13.56 4.84
C ALA A 54 -19.02 -14.90 5.30
N ASP A 55 -18.15 -15.86 5.67
CA ASP A 55 -18.55 -17.14 6.24
C ASP A 55 -18.60 -17.08 7.78
N GLY A 56 -17.98 -16.06 8.38
CA GLY A 56 -17.99 -15.79 9.81
C GLY A 56 -17.45 -14.42 10.15
N GLY A 57 -17.70 -13.95 11.36
CA GLY A 57 -17.32 -12.63 11.82
C GLY A 57 -18.35 -11.55 11.50
N ASN A 58 -18.08 -10.31 11.93
CA ASN A 58 -19.01 -9.20 11.82
C ASN A 58 -18.35 -7.96 11.20
N ILE A 59 -19.17 -7.15 10.51
CA ILE A 59 -18.81 -5.82 10.00
C ILE A 59 -19.75 -4.80 10.61
N LEU A 60 -19.18 -3.80 11.28
CA LEU A 60 -19.93 -2.73 11.89
C LEU A 60 -19.60 -1.39 11.20
N PHE A 61 -20.63 -0.61 10.87
CA PHE A 61 -20.53 0.78 10.43
C PHE A 61 -21.06 1.69 11.53
N ASP A 62 -20.21 2.59 12.06
CA ASP A 62 -20.52 3.43 13.23
C ASP A 62 -21.14 2.61 14.38
N GLY A 63 -20.60 1.40 14.65
CA GLY A 63 -21.07 0.48 15.69
C GLY A 63 -22.34 -0.33 15.32
N GLN A 64 -22.98 -0.10 14.18
CA GLN A 64 -24.13 -0.85 13.72
C GLN A 64 -23.71 -2.04 12.85
N ASP A 65 -24.17 -3.24 13.18
CA ASP A 65 -23.90 -4.43 12.37
C ASP A 65 -24.58 -4.33 11.00
N VAL A 66 -23.75 -4.45 9.96
CA VAL A 66 -24.15 -4.43 8.55
C VAL A 66 -23.84 -5.74 7.82
N THR A 67 -23.41 -6.75 8.53
CA THR A 67 -22.90 -8.01 7.96
C THR A 67 -23.93 -8.65 7.01
N ALA A 68 -25.19 -8.73 7.42
CA ALA A 68 -26.27 -9.28 6.62
C ALA A 68 -27.00 -8.25 5.72
N LYS A 69 -26.63 -6.95 5.79
CA LYS A 69 -27.29 -5.90 4.99
C LYS A 69 -26.90 -6.02 3.52
N HIS A 70 -27.92 -5.89 2.65
CA HIS A 70 -27.70 -5.86 1.20
C HIS A 70 -26.86 -4.63 0.77
N VAL A 71 -26.11 -4.75 -0.33
CA VAL A 71 -25.22 -3.68 -0.85
C VAL A 71 -25.90 -2.31 -0.96
N ARG A 72 -27.16 -2.25 -1.36
CA ARG A 72 -27.93 -0.99 -1.49
C ARG A 72 -28.16 -0.28 -0.14
N GLU A 73 -28.26 -1.04 0.94
CA GLU A 73 -28.51 -0.51 2.28
C GLU A 73 -27.24 -0.01 2.95
N ARG A 74 -26.07 -0.46 2.48
CA ARG A 74 -24.77 -0.03 3.02
C ARG A 74 -24.36 1.38 2.59
N LYS A 75 -25.00 1.94 1.55
CA LYS A 75 -24.75 3.30 1.02
C LYS A 75 -23.26 3.59 0.78
N VAL A 76 -22.56 2.66 0.14
CA VAL A 76 -21.14 2.76 -0.20
C VAL A 76 -20.96 3.18 -1.66
N GLY A 77 -19.95 4.01 -1.93
CA GLY A 77 -19.44 4.27 -3.27
C GLY A 77 -18.38 3.25 -3.63
N PHE A 78 -18.45 2.63 -4.79
CA PHE A 78 -17.49 1.62 -5.23
C PHE A 78 -16.89 1.99 -6.58
N VAL A 79 -15.57 1.98 -6.68
CA VAL A 79 -14.80 2.14 -7.92
C VAL A 79 -14.10 0.82 -8.20
N PHE A 80 -14.49 0.18 -9.33
CA PHE A 80 -13.94 -1.10 -9.76
C PHE A 80 -12.61 -0.93 -10.50
N GLN A 81 -11.75 -1.93 -10.47
CA GLN A 81 -10.44 -2.00 -11.13
C GLN A 81 -10.49 -1.61 -12.63
N HIS A 82 -11.54 -2.00 -13.34
CA HIS A 82 -11.74 -1.66 -14.75
C HIS A 82 -12.73 -0.51 -14.95
N TYR A 83 -12.93 0.33 -13.90
CA TYR A 83 -13.82 1.51 -13.87
C TYR A 83 -15.31 1.19 -14.06
N ALA A 84 -15.67 0.12 -14.75
CA ALA A 84 -17.02 -0.38 -15.01
C ALA A 84 -17.99 0.72 -15.50
N LEU A 85 -17.53 1.63 -16.38
CA LEU A 85 -18.38 2.65 -16.99
C LEU A 85 -19.36 2.01 -17.98
N PHE A 86 -20.60 2.52 -18.01
CA PHE A 86 -21.62 2.09 -18.97
C PHE A 86 -21.26 2.60 -20.36
N ARG A 87 -20.86 1.70 -21.26
CA ARG A 87 -20.32 2.04 -22.60
C ARG A 87 -21.34 2.74 -23.51
N HIS A 88 -22.62 2.47 -23.31
CA HIS A 88 -23.74 3.04 -24.06
C HIS A 88 -24.24 4.39 -23.55
N MET A 89 -23.70 4.85 -22.41
CA MET A 89 -24.02 6.13 -21.79
C MET A 89 -22.87 7.12 -21.97
N ASN A 90 -23.18 8.39 -22.18
CA ASN A 90 -22.17 9.46 -22.15
C ASN A 90 -21.66 9.68 -20.72
N VAL A 91 -20.70 10.58 -20.55
CA VAL A 91 -20.10 10.92 -19.26
C VAL A 91 -21.13 11.46 -18.27
N PHE A 92 -21.98 12.39 -18.71
CA PHE A 92 -23.03 12.96 -17.86
C PHE A 92 -23.96 11.86 -17.33
N ASP A 93 -24.47 11.01 -18.21
CA ASP A 93 -25.41 9.94 -17.85
C ASP A 93 -24.75 8.87 -16.96
N ASN A 94 -23.45 8.57 -17.16
CA ASN A 94 -22.69 7.70 -16.27
C ASN A 94 -22.65 8.25 -14.84
N VAL A 95 -22.35 9.54 -14.66
CA VAL A 95 -22.31 10.18 -13.33
C VAL A 95 -23.70 10.27 -12.72
N ALA A 96 -24.72 10.62 -13.53
CA ALA A 96 -26.10 10.75 -13.09
C ALA A 96 -26.75 9.41 -12.70
N PHE A 97 -26.22 8.28 -13.19
CA PHE A 97 -26.90 6.97 -13.12
C PHE A 97 -27.40 6.61 -11.73
N GLY A 98 -26.51 6.70 -10.72
CA GLY A 98 -26.86 6.36 -9.35
C GLY A 98 -28.05 7.14 -8.81
N LEU A 99 -28.14 8.43 -9.16
CA LEU A 99 -29.25 9.30 -8.75
C LEU A 99 -30.56 8.99 -9.51
N THR A 100 -30.46 8.59 -10.78
CA THR A 100 -31.63 8.30 -11.62
C THR A 100 -32.34 7.01 -11.28
N VAL A 101 -31.63 6.02 -10.69
CA VAL A 101 -32.18 4.71 -10.30
C VAL A 101 -32.69 4.67 -8.87
N LEU A 102 -32.58 5.76 -8.11
CA LEU A 102 -33.18 5.87 -6.78
C LEU A 102 -34.71 5.70 -6.82
N PRO A 103 -35.35 5.18 -5.76
CA PRO A 103 -36.78 5.17 -5.61
C PRO A 103 -37.36 6.58 -5.84
N LYS A 104 -38.57 6.66 -6.39
CA LYS A 104 -39.21 7.96 -6.72
C LYS A 104 -39.28 8.91 -5.51
N SER A 105 -39.43 8.37 -4.30
CA SER A 105 -39.47 9.14 -3.06
C SER A 105 -38.15 9.76 -2.64
N GLU A 106 -37.01 9.20 -3.11
CA GLU A 106 -35.66 9.64 -2.74
C GLU A 106 -34.92 10.29 -3.91
N ARG A 107 -35.51 10.22 -5.14
CA ARG A 107 -34.89 10.71 -6.36
C ARG A 107 -34.96 12.24 -6.43
N PRO A 108 -33.79 12.92 -6.56
CA PRO A 108 -33.78 14.37 -6.77
C PRO A 108 -34.46 14.76 -8.09
N SER A 109 -34.87 16.03 -8.20
CA SER A 109 -35.40 16.57 -9.45
C SER A 109 -34.38 16.52 -10.58
N LYS A 110 -34.81 16.64 -11.82
CA LYS A 110 -33.87 16.65 -12.98
C LYS A 110 -32.88 17.81 -12.89
N GLU A 111 -33.30 18.96 -12.39
CA GLU A 111 -32.50 20.16 -12.19
C GLU A 111 -31.43 19.93 -11.11
N GLN A 112 -31.82 19.27 -9.99
CA GLN A 112 -30.89 18.91 -8.92
C GLN A 112 -29.86 17.87 -9.37
N ILE A 113 -30.29 16.85 -10.13
CA ILE A 113 -29.38 15.85 -10.72
C ILE A 113 -28.38 16.55 -11.65
N ARG A 114 -28.86 17.46 -12.51
CA ARG A 114 -28.00 18.20 -13.43
C ARG A 114 -26.96 19.05 -12.68
N ALA A 115 -27.40 19.82 -11.69
CA ALA A 115 -26.52 20.65 -10.89
C ALA A 115 -25.43 19.81 -10.18
N LYS A 116 -25.84 18.66 -9.59
CA LYS A 116 -24.90 17.74 -8.92
C LYS A 116 -23.88 17.13 -9.88
N VAL A 117 -24.31 16.72 -11.07
CA VAL A 117 -23.40 16.17 -12.08
C VAL A 117 -22.42 17.24 -12.57
N GLU A 118 -22.89 18.47 -12.84
CA GLU A 118 -22.04 19.59 -13.27
C GLU A 118 -21.01 19.93 -12.18
N GLU A 119 -21.40 19.96 -10.90
CA GLU A 119 -20.50 20.11 -9.74
C GLU A 119 -19.41 19.04 -9.72
N LEU A 120 -19.80 17.76 -9.83
CA LEU A 120 -18.85 16.64 -9.78
C LEU A 120 -17.92 16.62 -11.00
N LEU A 121 -18.42 16.93 -12.19
CA LEU A 121 -17.59 17.05 -13.39
C LEU A 121 -16.57 18.19 -13.28
N LYS A 122 -16.94 19.30 -12.62
CA LYS A 122 -16.02 20.38 -12.29
C LYS A 122 -14.98 19.93 -11.28
N LEU A 123 -15.39 19.22 -10.22
CA LEU A 123 -14.48 18.66 -9.20
C LEU A 123 -13.41 17.76 -9.83
N VAL A 124 -13.79 16.90 -10.77
CA VAL A 124 -12.84 16.00 -11.47
C VAL A 124 -12.18 16.66 -12.71
N GLN A 125 -12.45 17.94 -12.97
CA GLN A 125 -11.87 18.74 -14.06
C GLN A 125 -12.21 18.22 -15.48
N LEU A 126 -13.38 17.61 -15.64
CA LEU A 126 -13.81 17.00 -16.91
C LEU A 126 -15.15 17.53 -17.42
N SER A 127 -15.57 18.76 -17.04
CA SER A 127 -16.82 19.38 -17.48
C SER A 127 -16.95 19.44 -19.01
N HIS A 128 -15.85 19.65 -19.72
CA HIS A 128 -15.81 19.74 -21.19
C HIS A 128 -16.11 18.40 -21.88
N LEU A 129 -16.02 17.27 -21.16
CA LEU A 129 -16.26 15.92 -21.69
C LEU A 129 -17.65 15.37 -21.34
N ALA A 130 -18.58 16.19 -20.80
CA ALA A 130 -19.90 15.74 -20.35
C ALA A 130 -20.68 14.95 -21.40
N LYS A 131 -20.55 15.27 -22.70
CA LYS A 131 -21.21 14.61 -23.81
C LYS A 131 -20.40 13.46 -24.44
N SER A 132 -19.16 13.26 -24.04
CA SER A 132 -18.27 12.22 -24.57
C SER A 132 -18.68 10.85 -24.04
N TYR A 133 -18.29 9.79 -24.75
CA TYR A 133 -18.54 8.39 -24.35
C TYR A 133 -17.26 7.75 -23.78
N PRO A 134 -17.35 6.69 -22.97
CA PRO A 134 -16.19 6.06 -22.33
C PRO A 134 -15.07 5.64 -23.28
N HIS A 135 -15.38 5.25 -24.51
CA HIS A 135 -14.37 4.87 -25.52
C HIS A 135 -13.55 6.05 -26.06
N GLN A 136 -14.01 7.28 -25.87
CA GLN A 136 -13.33 8.52 -26.27
C GLN A 136 -12.42 9.07 -25.17
N LEU A 137 -12.39 8.44 -23.99
CA LEU A 137 -11.65 8.90 -22.81
C LEU A 137 -10.31 8.17 -22.66
N SER A 138 -9.31 8.88 -22.14
CA SER A 138 -8.08 8.24 -21.65
C SER A 138 -8.36 7.38 -20.39
N GLY A 139 -7.40 6.53 -20.00
CA GLY A 139 -7.50 5.73 -18.78
C GLY A 139 -7.77 6.57 -17.54
N GLY A 140 -6.96 7.63 -17.33
CA GLY A 140 -7.12 8.55 -16.21
C GLY A 140 -8.44 9.33 -16.23
N GLN A 141 -8.93 9.70 -17.41
CA GLN A 141 -10.25 10.33 -17.53
C GLN A 141 -11.38 9.36 -17.16
N ARG A 142 -11.32 8.10 -17.61
CA ARG A 142 -12.30 7.05 -17.22
C ARG A 142 -12.30 6.85 -15.70
N GLN A 143 -11.14 6.83 -15.07
CA GLN A 143 -11.03 6.69 -13.62
C GLN A 143 -11.68 7.87 -12.89
N ARG A 144 -11.38 9.12 -13.28
CA ARG A 144 -12.00 10.31 -12.68
C ARG A 144 -13.51 10.30 -12.83
N ILE A 145 -14.04 9.85 -13.96
CA ILE A 145 -15.50 9.72 -14.15
C ILE A 145 -16.08 8.59 -13.28
N ALA A 146 -15.40 7.47 -13.12
CA ALA A 146 -15.84 6.41 -12.22
C ALA A 146 -15.91 6.88 -10.75
N LEU A 147 -14.92 7.70 -10.33
CA LEU A 147 -14.94 8.33 -9.01
C LEU A 147 -16.09 9.34 -8.88
N ALA A 148 -16.30 10.22 -9.87
CA ALA A 148 -17.43 11.15 -9.88
C ALA A 148 -18.77 10.42 -9.78
N ARG A 149 -18.95 9.30 -10.50
CA ARG A 149 -20.13 8.44 -10.41
C ARG A 149 -20.32 7.85 -9.01
N ALA A 150 -19.24 7.37 -8.38
CA ALA A 150 -19.29 6.82 -7.04
C ALA A 150 -19.66 7.89 -5.99
N LEU A 151 -19.20 9.13 -6.18
CA LEU A 151 -19.47 10.26 -5.29
C LEU A 151 -20.87 10.86 -5.50
N ALA A 152 -21.51 10.64 -6.65
CA ALA A 152 -22.81 11.25 -6.98
C ALA A 152 -23.91 10.91 -5.97
N VAL A 153 -23.88 9.73 -5.39
CA VAL A 153 -24.83 9.26 -4.37
C VAL A 153 -24.47 9.67 -2.94
N GLU A 154 -23.49 10.54 -2.78
CA GLU A 154 -22.99 11.05 -1.50
C GLU A 154 -22.71 9.92 -0.48
N PRO A 155 -21.81 8.97 -0.83
CA PRO A 155 -21.53 7.84 0.03
C PRO A 155 -20.83 8.27 1.31
N LYS A 156 -21.10 7.57 2.40
CA LYS A 156 -20.35 7.74 3.67
C LYS A 156 -19.03 6.97 3.68
N LEU A 157 -18.90 6.01 2.78
CA LEU A 157 -17.72 5.17 2.58
C LEU A 157 -17.40 5.03 1.10
N LEU A 158 -16.15 5.27 0.73
CA LEU A 158 -15.63 5.09 -0.63
C LEU A 158 -14.69 3.88 -0.68
N LEU A 159 -14.95 2.95 -1.57
CA LEU A 159 -14.18 1.73 -1.77
C LEU A 159 -13.55 1.75 -3.16
N LEU A 160 -12.23 1.64 -3.24
CA LEU A 160 -11.44 1.78 -4.45
C LEU A 160 -10.65 0.47 -4.68
N ASP A 161 -11.00 -0.28 -5.72
CA ASP A 161 -10.34 -1.56 -6.06
C ASP A 161 -9.31 -1.33 -7.18
N GLU A 162 -8.01 -1.29 -6.83
CA GLU A 162 -6.87 -1.04 -7.74
C GLU A 162 -7.10 0.11 -8.74
N PRO A 163 -7.43 1.32 -8.27
CA PRO A 163 -7.86 2.39 -9.16
C PRO A 163 -6.76 2.87 -10.14
N PHE A 164 -5.49 2.61 -9.87
CA PHE A 164 -4.37 3.11 -10.67
C PHE A 164 -3.72 2.06 -11.60
N GLY A 165 -4.16 0.80 -11.56
CA GLY A 165 -3.47 -0.33 -12.18
C GLY A 165 -3.28 -0.29 -13.70
N ALA A 166 -4.14 0.40 -14.45
CA ALA A 166 -4.13 0.43 -15.91
C ALA A 166 -3.59 1.74 -16.52
N LEU A 167 -2.75 2.49 -15.79
CA LEU A 167 -2.29 3.82 -16.16
C LEU A 167 -0.78 3.88 -16.35
N ASP A 168 -0.32 4.77 -17.24
CA ASP A 168 1.10 5.10 -17.36
C ASP A 168 1.63 5.82 -16.11
N ALA A 169 2.95 5.78 -15.88
CA ALA A 169 3.59 6.27 -14.65
C ALA A 169 3.30 7.75 -14.36
N LYS A 170 3.27 8.61 -15.40
CA LYS A 170 3.02 10.05 -15.23
C LYS A 170 1.59 10.31 -14.80
N VAL A 171 0.63 9.72 -15.51
CA VAL A 171 -0.81 9.85 -15.20
C VAL A 171 -1.11 9.26 -13.82
N ARG A 172 -0.47 8.13 -13.45
CA ARG A 172 -0.61 7.51 -12.13
C ARG A 172 -0.18 8.47 -11.03
N LYS A 173 0.99 9.09 -11.14
CA LYS A 173 1.48 10.06 -10.16
C LYS A 173 0.54 11.27 -10.01
N GLU A 174 0.09 11.84 -11.12
CA GLU A 174 -0.85 12.97 -11.09
C GLU A 174 -2.18 12.59 -10.42
N LEU A 175 -2.67 11.37 -10.66
CA LEU A 175 -3.91 10.88 -10.07
C LEU A 175 -3.78 10.51 -8.59
N ARG A 176 -2.63 10.02 -8.13
CA ARG A 176 -2.38 9.80 -6.69
C ARG A 176 -2.50 11.11 -5.92
N THR A 177 -1.77 12.14 -6.36
CA THR A 177 -1.84 13.48 -5.74
C THR A 177 -3.27 14.01 -5.75
N TRP A 178 -3.94 13.95 -6.90
CA TRP A 178 -5.31 14.41 -7.06
C TRP A 178 -6.32 13.64 -6.16
N LEU A 179 -6.19 12.32 -6.05
CA LEU A 179 -7.07 11.52 -5.17
C LEU A 179 -6.88 11.91 -3.70
N ARG A 180 -5.64 12.11 -3.26
CA ARG A 180 -5.33 12.56 -1.90
C ARG A 180 -5.95 13.92 -1.61
N ASP A 181 -5.83 14.88 -2.54
CA ASP A 181 -6.42 16.22 -2.40
C ASP A 181 -7.94 16.16 -2.31
N ILE A 182 -8.60 15.38 -3.18
CA ILE A 182 -10.06 15.19 -3.15
C ILE A 182 -10.49 14.53 -1.85
N HIS A 183 -9.81 13.46 -1.43
CA HIS A 183 -10.13 12.79 -0.17
C HIS A 183 -10.07 13.77 1.01
N HIS A 184 -9.00 14.58 1.09
CA HIS A 184 -8.83 15.59 2.14
C HIS A 184 -9.95 16.63 2.14
N ASN A 185 -10.37 17.08 0.94
CA ASN A 185 -11.43 18.08 0.79
C ASN A 185 -12.83 17.52 1.14
N LEU A 186 -13.08 16.24 0.85
CA LEU A 186 -14.40 15.64 1.06
C LEU A 186 -14.56 15.02 2.46
N GLY A 187 -13.47 14.63 3.13
CA GLY A 187 -13.49 13.99 4.45
C GLY A 187 -14.26 12.66 4.50
N VAL A 188 -14.42 11.99 3.35
CA VAL A 188 -15.13 10.70 3.26
C VAL A 188 -14.20 9.57 3.67
N THR A 189 -14.64 8.69 4.56
CA THR A 189 -13.87 7.48 4.90
C THR A 189 -13.64 6.65 3.64
N SER A 190 -12.40 6.26 3.38
CA SER A 190 -12.03 5.58 2.14
C SER A 190 -11.16 4.37 2.40
N ILE A 191 -11.40 3.28 1.63
CA ILE A 191 -10.51 2.11 1.59
C ILE A 191 -10.01 1.96 0.16
N LEU A 192 -8.69 1.89 0.03
CA LEU A 192 -7.98 1.69 -1.23
C LEU A 192 -7.32 0.32 -1.24
N VAL A 193 -7.58 -0.49 -2.26
CA VAL A 193 -6.83 -1.72 -2.52
C VAL A 193 -5.75 -1.42 -3.54
N THR A 194 -4.52 -1.82 -3.23
CA THR A 194 -3.39 -1.75 -4.17
C THR A 194 -2.37 -2.86 -3.90
N HIS A 195 -1.57 -3.19 -4.88
CA HIS A 195 -0.37 -4.01 -4.76
C HIS A 195 0.91 -3.16 -4.94
N ASP A 196 0.76 -1.88 -5.24
CA ASP A 196 1.85 -0.92 -5.44
C ASP A 196 2.15 -0.21 -4.11
N GLN A 197 3.40 -0.36 -3.66
CA GLN A 197 3.88 0.20 -2.39
C GLN A 197 3.88 1.73 -2.43
N GLU A 198 4.33 2.33 -3.55
CA GLU A 198 4.36 3.79 -3.69
C GLU A 198 2.97 4.39 -3.60
N GLU A 199 1.95 3.72 -4.19
CA GLU A 199 0.57 4.15 -4.09
C GLU A 199 0.10 4.20 -2.64
N ALA A 200 0.34 3.12 -1.87
CA ALA A 200 -0.06 3.05 -0.47
C ALA A 200 0.67 4.10 0.38
N LEU A 201 2.00 4.22 0.22
CA LEU A 201 2.83 5.13 1.00
C LEU A 201 2.53 6.62 0.73
N GLU A 202 2.19 6.99 -0.54
CA GLU A 202 1.94 8.39 -0.91
C GLU A 202 0.53 8.87 -0.60
N VAL A 203 -0.48 7.98 -0.69
CA VAL A 203 -1.89 8.39 -0.69
C VAL A 203 -2.56 8.23 0.67
N SER A 204 -2.12 7.26 1.49
CA SER A 204 -2.88 6.80 2.65
C SER A 204 -2.52 7.48 3.96
N ASP A 205 -3.51 7.63 4.83
CA ASP A 205 -3.30 7.98 6.25
C ASP A 205 -2.80 6.77 7.05
N GLU A 206 -3.31 5.58 6.72
CA GLU A 206 -2.93 4.31 7.33
C GLU A 206 -2.85 3.21 6.27
N ILE A 207 -1.96 2.26 6.48
CA ILE A 207 -1.72 1.13 5.61
C ILE A 207 -1.94 -0.15 6.40
N VAL A 208 -2.65 -1.09 5.81
CA VAL A 208 -2.88 -2.45 6.30
C VAL A 208 -2.14 -3.40 5.37
N VAL A 209 -1.03 -3.95 5.82
CA VAL A 209 -0.27 -4.95 5.05
C VAL A 209 -0.91 -6.30 5.23
N MET A 210 -1.29 -6.95 4.12
CA MET A 210 -1.94 -8.26 4.12
C MET A 210 -1.08 -9.30 3.43
N ASN A 211 -1.08 -10.52 3.98
CA ASN A 211 -0.43 -11.68 3.39
C ASN A 211 -1.21 -12.96 3.69
N HIS A 212 -1.35 -13.86 2.71
CA HIS A 212 -2.00 -15.17 2.87
C HIS A 212 -3.33 -15.16 3.64
N GLY A 213 -4.14 -14.11 3.44
CA GLY A 213 -5.45 -13.94 4.06
C GLY A 213 -5.41 -13.42 5.51
N LYS A 214 -4.28 -12.91 5.97
CA LYS A 214 -4.10 -12.30 7.30
C LYS A 214 -3.64 -10.85 7.18
N ILE A 215 -3.84 -10.07 8.23
CA ILE A 215 -3.19 -8.79 8.42
C ILE A 215 -1.85 -9.07 9.11
N GLU A 216 -0.77 -8.60 8.49
CA GLU A 216 0.59 -8.72 9.02
C GLU A 216 0.94 -7.51 9.90
N GLN A 217 0.56 -6.30 9.47
CA GLN A 217 0.81 -5.07 10.21
C GLN A 217 -0.18 -3.99 9.79
N THR A 218 -0.49 -3.07 10.71
CA THR A 218 -1.28 -1.85 10.45
C THR A 218 -0.59 -0.65 11.07
N GLY A 219 -0.50 0.46 10.33
CA GLY A 219 0.11 1.68 10.83
C GLY A 219 0.22 2.79 9.79
N SER A 220 0.84 3.91 10.16
CA SER A 220 1.18 4.96 9.20
C SER A 220 2.28 4.48 8.24
N ALA A 221 2.40 5.13 7.08
CA ALA A 221 3.46 4.85 6.10
C ALA A 221 4.86 4.84 6.75
N GLU A 222 5.15 5.83 7.58
CA GLU A 222 6.43 5.93 8.30
C GLU A 222 6.61 4.79 9.31
N ALA A 223 5.57 4.46 10.09
CA ALA A 223 5.65 3.40 11.09
C ALA A 223 5.93 2.04 10.45
N ILE A 224 5.20 1.69 9.39
CA ILE A 224 5.35 0.39 8.70
C ILE A 224 6.73 0.28 8.02
N TYR A 225 7.20 1.38 7.40
CA TYR A 225 8.49 1.39 6.73
C TYR A 225 9.68 1.31 7.71
N ARG A 226 9.63 2.11 8.80
CA ARG A 226 10.75 2.19 9.76
C ARG A 226 10.71 1.12 10.83
N LYS A 227 9.52 0.58 11.14
CA LYS A 227 9.30 -0.39 12.22
C LYS A 227 8.48 -1.59 11.72
N PRO A 228 9.01 -2.35 10.74
CA PRO A 228 8.32 -3.54 10.25
C PRO A 228 8.20 -4.58 11.37
N GLU A 229 7.00 -5.17 11.54
CA GLU A 229 6.74 -6.14 12.61
C GLU A 229 7.28 -7.54 12.31
N ASN A 230 7.56 -7.85 11.04
CA ASN A 230 8.13 -9.14 10.66
C ASN A 230 8.98 -9.05 9.38
N ALA A 231 9.69 -10.12 9.08
CA ALA A 231 10.56 -10.23 7.91
C ALA A 231 9.79 -10.01 6.60
N PHE A 232 8.56 -10.57 6.50
CA PHE A 232 7.72 -10.38 5.31
C PHE A 232 7.44 -8.89 5.04
N VAL A 233 7.06 -8.11 6.05
CA VAL A 233 6.78 -6.67 5.88
C VAL A 233 8.04 -5.93 5.46
N THR A 234 9.21 -6.31 6.00
CA THR A 234 10.52 -5.72 5.65
C THR A 234 10.85 -5.92 4.18
N GLU A 235 10.78 -7.16 3.71
CA GLU A 235 11.05 -7.54 2.32
C GLU A 235 9.99 -7.00 1.35
N PHE A 236 8.73 -7.02 1.78
CA PHE A 236 7.63 -6.58 0.93
C PHE A 236 7.64 -5.07 0.69
N LEU A 237 8.14 -4.25 1.64
CA LEU A 237 8.14 -2.78 1.52
C LEU A 237 9.42 -2.19 0.91
N GLY A 238 10.26 -3.00 0.34
CA GLY A 238 11.45 -2.54 -0.37
C GLY A 238 12.48 -3.65 -0.52
N GLU A 239 13.41 -3.42 -1.41
CA GLU A 239 14.56 -4.29 -1.60
C GLU A 239 15.37 -4.36 -0.31
N THR A 240 15.79 -5.57 0.07
CA THR A 240 16.59 -5.84 1.27
C THR A 240 17.59 -6.97 1.00
N ASP A 241 18.78 -6.84 1.56
CA ASP A 241 19.75 -7.92 1.62
C ASP A 241 19.64 -8.63 2.96
N ALA A 242 19.58 -9.98 2.93
CA ALA A 242 19.40 -10.82 4.10
C ALA A 242 20.72 -11.53 4.47
N PHE A 243 21.06 -11.53 5.76
CA PHE A 243 22.28 -12.14 6.29
C PHE A 243 21.94 -13.06 7.45
N GLU A 244 22.21 -14.36 7.28
CA GLU A 244 21.97 -15.35 8.33
C GLU A 244 23.08 -15.25 9.40
N GLY A 245 22.70 -14.88 10.60
CA GLY A 245 23.58 -14.72 11.74
C GLY A 245 23.06 -15.46 12.97
N ARG A 246 23.67 -15.15 14.13
CA ARG A 246 23.32 -15.74 15.40
C ARG A 246 23.28 -14.69 16.50
N ILE A 247 22.30 -14.80 17.38
CA ILE A 247 22.24 -13.97 18.59
C ILE A 247 22.92 -14.71 19.73
N GLU A 248 23.88 -14.04 20.38
CA GLU A 248 24.55 -14.50 21.59
C GLU A 248 24.66 -13.33 22.56
N LYS A 249 24.15 -13.49 23.77
CA LYS A 249 24.25 -12.47 24.87
C LYS A 249 23.77 -11.06 24.47
N GLY A 250 22.72 -10.97 23.63
CA GLY A 250 22.18 -9.69 23.20
C GLY A 250 22.98 -9.01 22.07
N ILE A 251 23.81 -9.78 21.37
CA ILE A 251 24.59 -9.32 20.22
C ILE A 251 24.24 -10.23 19.03
N TRP A 252 23.89 -9.65 17.90
CA TRP A 252 23.76 -10.38 16.66
C TRP A 252 25.15 -10.44 15.97
N HIS A 253 25.57 -11.64 15.61
CA HIS A 253 26.88 -11.91 15.00
C HIS A 253 26.73 -12.41 13.59
N TYR A 254 27.54 -11.85 12.68
CA TYR A 254 27.69 -12.27 11.30
C TYR A 254 29.17 -12.20 10.89
N ASN A 255 29.79 -13.34 10.56
CA ASN A 255 31.18 -13.42 10.04
C ASN A 255 32.21 -12.56 10.80
N GLY A 256 32.11 -12.50 12.14
CA GLY A 256 33.02 -11.69 12.98
C GLY A 256 32.55 -10.26 13.22
N PHE A 257 31.57 -9.77 12.50
CA PHE A 257 30.87 -8.52 12.80
C PHE A 257 29.90 -8.73 13.98
N ALA A 258 29.77 -7.73 14.82
CA ALA A 258 28.92 -7.76 15.99
C ALA A 258 28.00 -6.53 16.02
N TRP A 259 26.69 -6.75 16.07
CA TRP A 259 25.70 -5.72 16.19
C TRP A 259 24.98 -5.84 17.53
N LYS A 260 25.11 -4.81 18.38
CA LYS A 260 24.53 -4.82 19.72
C LYS A 260 23.01 -4.59 19.62
N LEU A 261 22.24 -5.52 20.13
CA LEU A 261 20.79 -5.44 20.23
C LEU A 261 20.36 -4.69 21.48
N ASP A 262 19.14 -4.09 21.50
CA ASP A 262 18.67 -3.30 22.63
C ASP A 262 18.45 -4.18 23.88
N ALA A 263 18.86 -3.66 25.05
CA ALA A 263 18.91 -4.40 26.31
C ALA A 263 17.52 -4.72 26.93
N GLN A 264 16.42 -4.27 26.30
CA GLN A 264 15.07 -4.46 26.83
C GLN A 264 14.53 -5.90 26.71
N TYR A 265 15.18 -6.75 25.93
CA TYR A 265 14.73 -8.11 25.65
C TYR A 265 15.63 -9.16 26.30
N LYS A 266 15.02 -10.23 26.84
CA LYS A 266 15.76 -11.42 27.30
C LYS A 266 16.08 -12.28 26.09
N TRP A 267 17.26 -12.09 25.55
CA TRP A 267 17.73 -12.83 24.38
C TRP A 267 18.06 -14.27 24.72
N GLN A 268 17.45 -15.19 23.99
CA GLN A 268 17.91 -16.57 23.94
C GLN A 268 18.92 -16.70 22.80
N GLU A 269 19.93 -17.56 22.98
CA GLU A 269 20.86 -17.90 21.91
C GLU A 269 20.10 -18.62 20.79
N GLN A 270 20.05 -18.01 19.60
CA GLN A 270 19.31 -18.54 18.48
C GLN A 270 19.83 -18.00 17.15
N THR A 271 19.46 -18.68 16.05
CA THR A 271 19.68 -18.16 14.71
C THR A 271 18.74 -16.97 14.45
N ALA A 272 19.26 -15.95 13.78
CA ALA A 272 18.48 -14.78 13.41
C ALA A 272 19.03 -14.19 12.10
N THR A 273 18.14 -13.68 11.29
CA THR A 273 18.49 -13.04 10.02
C THR A 273 18.46 -11.53 10.17
N GLY A 274 19.55 -10.87 9.80
CA GLY A 274 19.64 -9.42 9.70
C GLY A 274 19.27 -8.98 8.28
N TYR A 275 18.35 -8.03 8.15
CA TYR A 275 17.92 -7.43 6.87
C TYR A 275 18.42 -6.00 6.79
N ILE A 276 19.03 -5.66 5.68
CA ILE A 276 19.61 -4.34 5.43
C ILE A 276 19.06 -3.81 4.11
N ARG A 277 18.59 -2.57 4.09
CA ARG A 277 18.12 -1.94 2.87
C ARG A 277 19.27 -1.32 2.08
N PRO A 278 19.20 -1.23 0.74
CA PRO A 278 20.27 -0.73 -0.09
C PRO A 278 20.79 0.66 0.28
N HIS A 279 19.94 1.55 0.80
CA HIS A 279 20.34 2.91 1.21
C HIS A 279 20.87 3.00 2.64
N GLU A 280 20.78 1.91 3.40
CA GLU A 280 21.36 1.83 4.75
C GLU A 280 22.83 1.40 4.76
N TRP A 281 23.37 1.01 3.62
CA TRP A 281 24.78 0.74 3.52
C TRP A 281 25.61 2.03 3.50
N GLN A 282 26.74 2.00 4.17
CA GLN A 282 27.79 3.01 4.10
C GLN A 282 29.16 2.36 4.00
N ILE A 283 30.12 3.11 3.46
CA ILE A 283 31.52 2.67 3.43
C ILE A 283 32.08 2.81 4.85
N ALA A 284 32.70 1.74 5.35
CA ALA A 284 33.32 1.72 6.68
C ALA A 284 34.44 2.74 6.77
N ALA A 285 34.54 3.45 7.90
CA ALA A 285 35.66 4.31 8.21
C ALA A 285 36.93 3.47 8.49
N GLU A 286 38.12 4.09 8.44
CA GLU A 286 39.40 3.38 8.62
C GLU A 286 39.55 2.61 9.96
N HIS A 287 38.79 3.04 10.99
CA HIS A 287 38.84 2.44 12.34
C HIS A 287 37.62 1.54 12.61
N GLU A 288 36.74 1.41 11.66
CA GLU A 288 35.47 0.69 11.82
C GLU A 288 35.61 -0.74 11.27
N THR A 289 35.17 -1.73 12.05
CA THR A 289 35.15 -3.11 11.59
C THR A 289 34.01 -3.28 10.55
N PRO A 290 34.33 -3.58 9.28
CA PRO A 290 33.28 -3.75 8.27
C PRO A 290 32.45 -5.01 8.56
N MET A 291 31.15 -4.95 8.29
CA MET A 291 30.29 -6.13 8.32
C MET A 291 30.64 -7.07 7.17
N ILE A 292 30.83 -6.50 5.98
CA ILE A 292 31.23 -7.25 4.79
C ILE A 292 32.34 -6.50 4.02
N ARG A 293 33.15 -7.28 3.29
CA ARG A 293 33.98 -6.80 2.18
C ARG A 293 33.42 -7.37 0.90
N ALA A 294 33.22 -6.52 -0.10
CA ALA A 294 32.53 -6.90 -1.33
C ALA A 294 33.12 -6.18 -2.53
N GLU A 295 33.27 -6.88 -3.64
CA GLU A 295 33.80 -6.35 -4.89
C GLU A 295 32.69 -5.73 -5.74
N ILE A 296 32.93 -4.53 -6.28
CA ILE A 296 31.99 -3.85 -7.17
C ILE A 296 31.87 -4.62 -8.49
N GLU A 297 30.68 -5.12 -8.79
CA GLU A 297 30.39 -5.77 -10.07
C GLU A 297 29.84 -4.78 -11.10
N LYS A 298 28.84 -3.96 -10.68
CA LYS A 298 28.15 -3.01 -11.57
C LYS A 298 27.84 -1.71 -10.86
N ILE A 299 27.91 -0.63 -11.62
CA ILE A 299 27.54 0.72 -11.17
C ILE A 299 26.53 1.27 -12.16
N HIS A 300 25.40 1.74 -11.67
CA HIS A 300 24.33 2.28 -12.50
C HIS A 300 23.80 3.59 -11.91
N ALA A 301 24.12 4.71 -12.54
CA ALA A 301 23.64 6.01 -12.14
C ALA A 301 22.27 6.30 -12.78
N VAL A 302 21.25 6.58 -11.97
CA VAL A 302 19.89 6.88 -12.39
C VAL A 302 19.42 8.17 -11.71
N GLY A 303 19.41 9.27 -12.44
CA GLY A 303 19.01 10.57 -11.91
C GLY A 303 19.87 11.01 -10.73
N ALA A 304 19.24 11.18 -9.56
CA ALA A 304 19.92 11.62 -8.33
C ALA A 304 20.55 10.48 -7.52
N LEU A 305 20.37 9.23 -7.95
CA LEU A 305 20.82 8.05 -7.23
C LEU A 305 21.84 7.26 -8.04
N THR A 306 22.74 6.58 -7.35
CA THR A 306 23.68 5.61 -7.93
C THR A 306 23.45 4.27 -7.25
N HIS A 307 23.06 3.28 -8.04
CA HIS A 307 22.91 1.90 -7.61
C HIS A 307 24.20 1.14 -7.88
N VAL A 308 24.74 0.48 -6.87
CA VAL A 308 25.97 -0.30 -6.95
C VAL A 308 25.65 -1.73 -6.56
N LEU A 309 25.90 -2.66 -7.47
CA LEU A 309 25.85 -4.08 -7.20
C LEU A 309 27.26 -4.53 -6.80
N VAL A 310 27.37 -5.10 -5.61
CA VAL A 310 28.64 -5.65 -5.12
C VAL A 310 28.50 -7.15 -4.81
N LYS A 311 29.58 -7.90 -4.92
CA LYS A 311 29.65 -9.31 -4.57
C LYS A 311 30.35 -9.54 -3.26
N HIS A 312 29.64 -10.17 -2.31
CA HIS A 312 30.19 -10.70 -1.08
C HIS A 312 30.18 -12.24 -1.13
N GLY A 313 31.31 -12.82 -1.50
CA GLY A 313 31.38 -14.26 -1.77
C GLY A 313 30.49 -14.67 -2.95
N LYS A 314 29.41 -15.41 -2.68
CA LYS A 314 28.40 -15.80 -3.68
C LYS A 314 27.14 -14.94 -3.64
N GLN A 315 27.01 -14.04 -2.67
CA GLN A 315 25.84 -13.20 -2.46
C GLN A 315 26.00 -11.89 -3.20
N ASP A 316 24.95 -11.52 -3.92
CA ASP A 316 24.77 -10.19 -4.48
C ASP A 316 24.25 -9.26 -3.38
N VAL A 317 24.84 -8.08 -3.23
CA VAL A 317 24.44 -7.05 -2.26
C VAL A 317 24.19 -5.74 -3.02
N HIS A 318 23.08 -5.09 -2.71
CA HIS A 318 22.62 -3.89 -3.38
C HIS A 318 22.88 -2.66 -2.52
N ILE A 319 23.54 -1.66 -3.10
CA ILE A 319 23.81 -0.38 -2.42
C ILE A 319 23.17 0.74 -3.21
N THR A 320 22.53 1.67 -2.52
CA THR A 320 22.00 2.89 -3.13
C THR A 320 22.63 4.10 -2.47
N LEU A 321 23.36 4.89 -3.25
CA LEU A 321 24.05 6.10 -2.83
C LEU A 321 23.39 7.34 -3.44
N ALA A 322 23.44 8.47 -2.74
CA ALA A 322 23.15 9.74 -3.39
C ALA A 322 24.23 10.03 -4.46
N GLY A 323 23.85 10.58 -5.60
CA GLY A 323 24.79 10.87 -6.69
C GLY A 323 25.93 11.80 -6.28
N SER A 324 25.67 12.73 -5.33
CA SER A 324 26.70 13.59 -4.73
C SER A 324 27.75 12.82 -3.93
N ASP A 325 27.33 11.75 -3.26
CA ASP A 325 28.25 10.92 -2.46
C ASP A 325 28.99 9.94 -3.36
N ALA A 326 28.29 9.34 -4.32
CA ALA A 326 28.88 8.45 -5.31
C ALA A 326 30.00 9.14 -6.11
N SER A 327 29.84 10.43 -6.47
CA SER A 327 30.87 11.19 -7.22
C SER A 327 32.13 11.52 -6.41
N ARG A 328 32.08 11.47 -5.08
CA ARG A 328 33.23 11.64 -4.19
C ARG A 328 34.00 10.34 -3.95
N LEU A 329 33.34 9.23 -4.25
CA LEU A 329 33.93 7.90 -4.10
C LEU A 329 34.47 7.46 -5.45
N ASP A 330 35.74 6.99 -5.46
CA ASP A 330 36.33 6.40 -6.65
C ASP A 330 35.72 5.02 -6.88
N LEU A 331 34.48 4.99 -7.42
CA LEU A 331 33.76 3.75 -7.70
C LEU A 331 34.17 3.23 -9.07
N SER A 332 34.74 2.03 -9.10
CA SER A 332 35.09 1.31 -10.33
C SER A 332 34.83 -0.18 -10.18
N ALA A 333 34.45 -0.84 -11.25
CA ALA A 333 34.27 -2.29 -11.25
C ALA A 333 35.59 -3.00 -10.85
N GLY A 334 35.47 -4.04 -10.07
CA GLY A 334 36.63 -4.78 -9.52
C GLY A 334 37.21 -4.18 -8.22
N ARG A 335 36.77 -2.99 -7.81
CA ARG A 335 37.23 -2.40 -6.53
C ARG A 335 36.51 -3.05 -5.34
N GLU A 336 37.26 -3.39 -4.31
CA GLU A 336 36.69 -3.86 -3.04
C GLU A 336 36.21 -2.69 -2.19
N LEU A 337 35.01 -2.81 -1.63
CA LEU A 337 34.43 -1.92 -0.64
C LEU A 337 34.33 -2.62 0.71
N ALA A 338 34.68 -1.91 1.77
CA ALA A 338 34.39 -2.30 3.15
C ALA A 338 33.07 -1.62 3.57
N LEU A 339 32.06 -2.38 3.93
CA LEU A 339 30.71 -1.90 4.14
C LEU A 339 30.23 -2.17 5.56
N VAL A 340 29.55 -1.18 6.15
CA VAL A 340 28.81 -1.29 7.40
C VAL A 340 27.38 -0.79 7.21
N PRO A 341 26.40 -1.40 7.87
CA PRO A 341 25.03 -0.90 7.85
C PRO A 341 24.84 0.24 8.84
N LYS A 342 24.03 1.23 8.48
CA LYS A 342 23.50 2.25 9.42
C LYS A 342 22.41 1.67 10.28
N GLN A 343 21.60 0.76 9.71
CA GLN A 343 20.47 0.11 10.36
C GLN A 343 20.37 -1.34 9.92
N ILE A 344 20.02 -2.22 10.86
CA ILE A 344 19.74 -3.64 10.62
C ILE A 344 18.40 -3.97 11.27
N TYR A 345 17.54 -4.68 10.56
CA TYR A 345 16.31 -5.29 11.11
C TYR A 345 16.62 -6.76 11.40
N VAL A 346 16.59 -7.16 12.66
CA VAL A 346 16.93 -8.54 13.04
C VAL A 346 15.67 -9.31 13.40
N PHE A 347 15.43 -10.42 12.69
CA PHE A 347 14.28 -11.32 12.93
C PHE A 347 14.75 -12.72 13.26
N SER A 348 14.05 -13.36 14.21
CA SER A 348 14.18 -14.77 14.47
C SER A 348 12.82 -15.44 14.34
N GLN A 349 12.73 -16.53 13.59
CA GLN A 349 11.48 -17.25 13.34
C GLN A 349 10.32 -16.36 12.86
N ASN A 350 10.62 -15.33 12.07
CA ASN A 350 9.68 -14.33 11.58
C ASN A 350 9.18 -13.30 12.63
N GLU A 351 9.63 -13.36 13.86
CA GLU A 351 9.35 -12.36 14.89
C GLU A 351 10.48 -11.33 14.94
N LEU A 352 10.11 -10.05 15.00
CA LEU A 352 11.08 -8.96 15.13
C LEU A 352 11.79 -9.09 16.47
N ILE A 353 13.10 -9.13 16.41
CA ILE A 353 13.94 -9.10 17.60
C ILE A 353 14.38 -7.67 17.89
N GLU A 354 14.78 -6.92 16.86
CA GLU A 354 15.11 -5.49 17.02
C GLU A 354 15.21 -4.72 15.69
N TYR A 355 14.96 -3.41 15.78
CA TYR A 355 15.53 -2.41 14.89
C TYR A 355 16.29 -1.40 15.76
N SER A 356 17.55 -1.18 15.48
CA SER A 356 18.33 -0.10 16.10
C SER A 356 18.40 1.08 15.13
N ILE A 357 18.13 2.27 15.66
CA ILE A 357 18.32 3.55 14.97
C ILE A 357 19.74 4.04 15.24
#